data_d3df171dc3789fc127020e2eb006d85d
#
_entry.id   d3df171dc3789fc127020e2eb006d85d
#
_cell.length_a   1.000
_cell.length_b   1.000
_cell.length_c   1.000
_cell.angle_alpha   90.00
_cell.angle_beta   90.00
_cell.angle_gamma   90.00
#
_symmetry.space_group_name_H-M   'P 1'
#
loop_
_entity.id
_entity.type
_entity.pdbx_description
1 polymer ?
#
loop_
_entity_poly.entity_id
_entity_poly.type
_entity_poly.pdbx_seq_one_letter_code
_entity_poly.pdbx_strand_id
1 'polypeptide(L)'
;GKVIDSMKRVDATMSSKRLVLPGLPYEMPPRDDRLNFLQAAPEEILAALSAKTGELSKALLQTLEGVSPVLVREWAYYTGKGQPCRAESLTEDQKDRLCYTIGRAREILEQGDAVYTIVSTREGQPKDFSFLPLHQYGTLMVTKEMPSACALLDEFFASRDHMARLKQRANDLFHLLLHATERIQRRIATQSADLEACTEKEDDRRKADLISANLYRLHKGDAEAVLEDFYEPDCPTVQIPLDVRLTPPQNAQK
;
A
#
# COMPACT_ATOMS: atom_id res chain seq x y z
N GLY A 1 -22.35 11.22 -32.51
CA GLY A 1 -23.49 11.21 -31.56
C GLY A 1 -23.22 12.09 -30.36
N LYS A 2 -24.24 12.29 -29.51
CA LYS A 2 -24.08 12.99 -28.24
C LYS A 2 -23.94 12.01 -27.09
N VAL A 3 -23.17 12.36 -26.08
CA VAL A 3 -23.06 11.61 -24.82
C VAL A 3 -24.39 11.71 -24.08
N ILE A 4 -25.04 10.59 -23.80
CA ILE A 4 -26.27 10.54 -23.00
C ILE A 4 -25.89 10.56 -21.53
N ASP A 5 -25.03 9.62 -21.13
CA ASP A 5 -24.44 9.54 -19.79
C ASP A 5 -23.09 8.80 -19.83
N SER A 6 -22.34 8.83 -18.74
CA SER A 6 -21.02 8.18 -18.62
C SER A 6 -20.78 7.68 -17.20
N MET A 7 -20.16 6.52 -17.06
CA MET A 7 -19.74 5.96 -15.76
C MET A 7 -18.78 6.90 -15.00
N LYS A 8 -17.95 7.64 -15.75
CA LYS A 8 -17.06 8.66 -15.21
C LYS A 8 -17.20 9.92 -16.06
N ARG A 9 -17.70 10.98 -15.44
CA ARG A 9 -17.77 12.30 -16.07
C ARG A 9 -16.36 12.90 -16.08
N VAL A 10 -15.94 13.40 -17.22
CA VAL A 10 -14.63 14.01 -17.42
C VAL A 10 -14.84 15.45 -17.85
N ASP A 11 -14.50 16.38 -16.97
CA ASP A 11 -14.56 17.83 -17.22
C ASP A 11 -13.20 18.43 -17.60
N ALA A 12 -13.16 19.74 -17.83
CA ALA A 12 -11.96 20.45 -18.22
C ALA A 12 -10.84 20.45 -17.14
N THR A 13 -11.18 20.20 -15.88
CA THR A 13 -10.20 20.09 -14.79
C THR A 13 -9.52 18.71 -14.78
N MET A 14 -10.23 17.69 -15.26
CA MET A 14 -9.75 16.31 -15.30
C MET A 14 -8.99 15.97 -16.58
N SER A 15 -9.32 16.59 -17.70
CA SER A 15 -8.66 16.36 -18.98
C SER A 15 -8.71 17.60 -19.85
N SER A 16 -7.54 18.01 -20.32
CA SER A 16 -7.40 19.06 -21.35
C SER A 16 -7.63 18.55 -22.77
N LYS A 17 -7.65 17.21 -22.96
CA LYS A 17 -7.73 16.59 -24.28
C LYS A 17 -9.15 16.30 -24.75
N ARG A 18 -10.05 15.93 -23.82
CA ARG A 18 -11.41 15.48 -24.16
C ARG A 18 -12.36 15.64 -22.99
N LEU A 19 -13.56 16.16 -23.26
CA LEU A 19 -14.65 16.23 -22.29
C LEU A 19 -15.62 15.04 -22.50
N VAL A 20 -16.09 14.45 -21.40
CA VAL A 20 -17.13 13.41 -21.43
C VAL A 20 -18.21 13.81 -20.45
N LEU A 21 -19.14 14.65 -20.93
CA LEU A 21 -20.27 15.17 -20.16
C LEU A 21 -21.58 14.96 -20.92
N PRO A 22 -22.70 14.71 -20.23
CA PRO A 22 -24.01 14.58 -20.87
C PRO A 22 -24.33 15.79 -21.75
N GLY A 23 -24.87 15.54 -22.93
CA GLY A 23 -25.24 16.55 -23.92
C GLY A 23 -24.14 17.02 -24.86
N LEU A 24 -22.86 16.77 -24.55
CA LEU A 24 -21.76 17.10 -25.45
C LEU A 24 -21.64 16.10 -26.62
N PRO A 25 -21.07 16.52 -27.76
CA PRO A 25 -20.71 15.56 -28.80
C PRO A 25 -19.73 14.52 -28.27
N TYR A 26 -19.92 13.27 -28.69
CA TYR A 26 -18.96 12.23 -28.35
C TYR A 26 -17.76 12.33 -29.30
N GLU A 27 -16.59 12.54 -28.70
CA GLU A 27 -15.30 12.52 -29.38
C GLU A 27 -14.57 11.22 -29.03
N MET A 28 -13.96 10.60 -30.02
CA MET A 28 -13.11 9.43 -29.79
C MET A 28 -11.89 9.81 -28.95
N PRO A 29 -11.37 8.93 -28.11
CA PRO A 29 -10.09 9.15 -27.46
C PRO A 29 -9.03 9.53 -28.49
N PRO A 30 -8.19 10.53 -28.22
CA PRO A 30 -7.08 10.84 -29.11
C PRO A 30 -6.21 9.59 -29.26
N ARG A 31 -5.89 9.21 -30.49
CA ARG A 31 -4.92 8.15 -30.75
C ARG A 31 -3.54 8.72 -30.48
N ASP A 32 -2.72 7.98 -29.78
CA ASP A 32 -1.29 8.26 -29.71
C ASP A 32 -0.68 7.89 -31.07
N ASP A 33 0.43 8.54 -31.45
CA ASP A 33 1.19 8.24 -32.68
C ASP A 33 1.96 6.92 -32.59
N ARG A 34 1.30 5.88 -32.05
CA ARG A 34 1.85 4.54 -31.90
C ARG A 34 1.49 3.67 -33.10
N LEU A 35 2.40 2.81 -33.50
CA LEU A 35 2.24 1.88 -34.58
C LEU A 35 1.35 0.70 -34.15
N ASN A 36 0.37 0.36 -34.99
CA ASN A 36 -0.43 -0.84 -34.75
C ASN A 36 0.42 -2.09 -34.98
N PHE A 37 0.65 -2.89 -33.95
CA PHE A 37 1.53 -4.05 -34.03
C PHE A 37 1.06 -5.12 -35.03
N LEU A 38 -0.23 -5.16 -35.37
CA LEU A 38 -0.77 -6.10 -36.37
C LEU A 38 -0.49 -5.67 -37.80
N GLN A 39 -0.31 -4.38 -38.08
CA GLN A 39 -0.25 -3.80 -39.42
C GLN A 39 1.12 -3.21 -39.78
N ALA A 40 1.85 -2.69 -38.79
CA ALA A 40 3.12 -1.99 -39.03
C ALA A 40 4.19 -2.94 -39.62
N ALA A 41 4.95 -2.48 -40.62
CA ALA A 41 6.07 -3.25 -41.12
C ALA A 41 7.18 -3.42 -40.08
N PRO A 42 7.93 -4.55 -40.07
CA PRO A 42 9.03 -4.75 -39.11
C PRO A 42 10.05 -3.64 -39.16
N GLU A 43 10.37 -3.10 -40.34
CA GLU A 43 11.32 -2.01 -40.55
C GLU A 43 10.83 -0.71 -39.91
N GLU A 44 9.53 -0.42 -40.00
CA GLU A 44 8.92 0.75 -39.33
C GLU A 44 9.00 0.64 -37.81
N ILE A 45 8.76 -0.56 -37.27
CA ILE A 45 8.88 -0.81 -35.83
C ILE A 45 10.33 -0.60 -35.38
N LEU A 46 11.31 -1.16 -36.08
CA LEU A 46 12.72 -1.01 -35.75
C LEU A 46 13.20 0.46 -35.87
N ALA A 47 12.76 1.18 -36.90
CA ALA A 47 13.05 2.58 -37.08
C ALA A 47 12.50 3.42 -35.92
N ALA A 48 11.24 3.18 -35.53
CA ALA A 48 10.62 3.87 -34.41
C ALA A 48 11.27 3.54 -33.05
N LEU A 49 11.72 2.29 -32.87
CA LEU A 49 12.45 1.86 -31.69
C LEU A 49 13.84 2.48 -31.57
N SER A 50 14.55 2.65 -32.70
CA SER A 50 15.88 3.26 -32.71
C SER A 50 15.90 4.72 -32.21
N ALA A 51 14.76 5.41 -32.30
CA ALA A 51 14.57 6.76 -31.78
C ALA A 51 14.25 6.78 -30.26
N LYS A 52 14.07 5.62 -29.62
CA LYS A 52 13.76 5.49 -28.20
C LYS A 52 15.01 5.08 -27.42
N THR A 53 15.08 5.52 -26.16
CA THR A 53 16.17 5.16 -25.25
C THR A 53 15.61 4.38 -24.05
N GLY A 54 16.46 3.51 -23.49
CA GLY A 54 16.14 2.76 -22.27
C GLY A 54 15.77 1.30 -22.53
N GLU A 55 15.05 0.71 -21.58
CA GLU A 55 14.69 -0.71 -21.61
C GLU A 55 13.76 -1.05 -22.80
N LEU A 56 14.08 -2.12 -23.54
CA LEU A 56 13.36 -2.52 -24.75
C LEU A 56 11.85 -2.71 -24.49
N SER A 57 11.46 -3.33 -23.38
CA SER A 57 10.05 -3.55 -23.04
C SER A 57 9.26 -2.25 -22.91
N LYS A 58 9.86 -1.21 -22.32
CA LYS A 58 9.25 0.12 -22.20
C LYS A 58 9.18 0.85 -23.53
N ALA A 59 10.25 0.76 -24.31
CA ALA A 59 10.29 1.35 -25.65
C ALA A 59 9.22 0.73 -26.56
N LEU A 60 9.03 -0.59 -26.53
CA LEU A 60 7.97 -1.28 -27.26
C LEU A 60 6.56 -0.81 -26.88
N LEU A 61 6.28 -0.63 -25.57
CA LEU A 61 4.98 -0.11 -25.11
C LEU A 61 4.72 1.33 -25.58
N GLN A 62 5.77 2.13 -25.71
CA GLN A 62 5.65 3.50 -26.20
C GLN A 62 5.54 3.59 -27.72
N THR A 63 6.02 2.58 -28.44
CA THR A 63 6.06 2.55 -29.90
C THR A 63 4.84 1.85 -30.49
N LEU A 64 4.34 0.79 -29.85
CA LEU A 64 3.28 -0.07 -30.36
C LEU A 64 1.96 0.15 -29.64
N GLU A 65 0.86 0.19 -30.40
CA GLU A 65 -0.49 0.03 -29.86
C GLU A 65 -1.00 -1.41 -30.02
N GLY A 66 -1.98 -1.78 -29.19
CA GLY A 66 -2.58 -3.12 -29.19
C GLY A 66 -1.74 -4.18 -28.46
N VAL A 67 -0.67 -3.80 -27.77
CA VAL A 67 0.20 -4.70 -27.02
C VAL A 67 0.04 -4.52 -25.50
N SER A 68 0.15 -5.62 -24.78
CA SER A 68 0.12 -5.60 -23.30
C SER A 68 1.53 -5.55 -22.70
N PRO A 69 1.68 -5.06 -21.46
CA PRO A 69 2.98 -5.08 -20.77
C PRO A 69 3.58 -6.48 -20.64
N VAL A 70 2.76 -7.50 -20.47
CA VAL A 70 3.26 -8.89 -20.37
C VAL A 70 3.83 -9.37 -21.70
N LEU A 71 3.19 -9.03 -22.80
CA LEU A 71 3.60 -9.42 -24.13
C LEU A 71 4.94 -8.79 -24.54
N VAL A 72 5.09 -7.48 -24.34
CA VAL A 72 6.35 -6.79 -24.69
C VAL A 72 7.51 -7.22 -23.81
N ARG A 73 7.25 -7.60 -22.55
CA ARG A 73 8.29 -8.19 -21.68
C ARG A 73 8.72 -9.57 -22.19
N GLU A 74 7.78 -10.37 -22.68
CA GLU A 74 8.09 -11.67 -23.29
C GLU A 74 8.93 -11.51 -24.56
N TRP A 75 8.58 -10.55 -25.42
CA TRP A 75 9.37 -10.24 -26.61
C TRP A 75 10.77 -9.73 -26.25
N ALA A 76 10.91 -8.87 -25.26
CA ALA A 76 12.20 -8.41 -24.78
C ALA A 76 13.03 -9.56 -24.17
N TYR A 77 12.41 -10.47 -23.45
CA TYR A 77 13.04 -11.68 -22.92
C TYR A 77 13.62 -12.57 -24.02
N TYR A 78 12.83 -12.84 -25.06
CA TYR A 78 13.30 -13.61 -26.23
C TYR A 78 14.41 -12.89 -26.99
N THR A 79 14.24 -11.61 -27.25
CA THR A 79 15.23 -10.76 -27.93
C THR A 79 16.59 -10.83 -27.24
N GLY A 80 16.60 -10.73 -25.92
CA GLY A 80 17.79 -10.74 -25.09
C GLY A 80 18.27 -12.12 -24.63
N LYS A 81 17.56 -13.21 -24.99
CA LYS A 81 17.83 -14.56 -24.45
C LYS A 81 17.89 -14.56 -22.92
N GLY A 82 16.95 -13.88 -22.30
CA GLY A 82 16.88 -13.73 -20.84
C GLY A 82 17.74 -12.60 -20.26
N GLN A 83 18.54 -11.91 -21.07
CA GLN A 83 19.34 -10.77 -20.64
C GLN A 83 18.61 -9.44 -20.94
N PRO A 84 18.78 -8.42 -20.09
CA PRO A 84 18.22 -7.10 -20.35
C PRO A 84 18.74 -6.49 -21.65
N CYS A 85 17.83 -5.96 -22.47
CA CYS A 85 18.16 -5.28 -23.73
C CYS A 85 17.74 -3.81 -23.68
N ARG A 86 18.51 -2.94 -24.31
CA ARG A 86 18.20 -1.54 -24.50
C ARG A 86 17.80 -1.27 -25.94
N ALA A 87 16.82 -0.40 -26.14
CA ALA A 87 16.26 -0.13 -27.48
C ALA A 87 17.28 0.52 -28.43
N GLU A 88 18.12 1.41 -27.90
CA GLU A 88 19.13 2.15 -28.66
C GLU A 88 20.38 1.34 -29.06
N SER A 89 20.56 0.15 -28.51
CA SER A 89 21.77 -0.66 -28.70
C SER A 89 21.50 -2.11 -29.12
N LEU A 90 20.42 -2.33 -29.87
CA LEU A 90 20.09 -3.65 -30.40
C LEU A 90 21.08 -4.08 -31.47
N THR A 91 21.65 -5.27 -31.33
CA THR A 91 22.45 -5.92 -32.38
C THR A 91 21.55 -6.41 -33.51
N GLU A 92 22.11 -6.67 -34.71
CA GLU A 92 21.32 -7.19 -35.84
C GLU A 92 20.63 -8.51 -35.49
N ASP A 93 21.31 -9.42 -34.82
CA ASP A 93 20.74 -10.69 -34.34
C ASP A 93 19.59 -10.48 -33.30
N GLN A 94 19.61 -9.41 -32.52
CA GLN A 94 18.52 -9.04 -31.62
C GLN A 94 17.33 -8.44 -32.38
N LYS A 95 17.58 -7.62 -33.41
CA LYS A 95 16.54 -7.08 -34.29
C LYS A 95 15.81 -8.21 -35.03
N ASP A 96 16.54 -9.16 -35.58
CA ASP A 96 15.96 -10.32 -36.28
C ASP A 96 15.09 -11.16 -35.34
N ARG A 97 15.56 -11.43 -34.12
CA ARG A 97 14.75 -12.14 -33.11
C ARG A 97 13.50 -11.38 -32.71
N LEU A 98 13.58 -10.04 -32.56
CA LEU A 98 12.42 -9.22 -32.25
C LEU A 98 11.39 -9.25 -33.38
N CYS A 99 11.81 -9.09 -34.63
CA CYS A 99 10.93 -9.17 -35.80
C CYS A 99 10.30 -10.56 -35.91
N TYR A 100 11.08 -11.62 -35.69
CA TYR A 100 10.56 -12.99 -35.66
C TYR A 100 9.47 -13.19 -34.61
N THR A 101 9.71 -12.73 -33.35
CA THR A 101 8.74 -12.92 -32.27
C THR A 101 7.45 -12.12 -32.49
N ILE A 102 7.54 -10.90 -33.03
CA ILE A 102 6.37 -10.10 -33.43
C ILE A 102 5.61 -10.77 -34.56
N GLY A 103 6.33 -11.22 -35.60
CA GLY A 103 5.74 -11.95 -36.75
C GLY A 103 5.02 -13.23 -36.27
N ARG A 104 5.66 -14.01 -35.40
CA ARG A 104 5.05 -15.23 -34.86
C ARG A 104 3.78 -14.96 -34.06
N ALA A 105 3.76 -13.86 -33.27
CA ALA A 105 2.56 -13.48 -32.54
C ALA A 105 1.38 -13.11 -33.47
N ARG A 106 1.67 -12.45 -34.61
CA ARG A 106 0.66 -12.16 -35.64
C ARG A 106 0.12 -13.43 -36.29
N GLU A 107 1.01 -14.31 -36.71
CA GLU A 107 0.62 -15.60 -37.32
C GLU A 107 -0.30 -16.42 -36.41
N ILE A 108 0.03 -16.50 -35.11
CA ILE A 108 -0.79 -17.21 -34.12
C ILE A 108 -2.18 -16.59 -33.98
N LEU A 109 -2.30 -15.26 -34.04
CA LEU A 109 -3.59 -14.58 -34.00
C LEU A 109 -4.40 -14.78 -35.30
N GLU A 110 -3.73 -14.80 -36.44
CA GLU A 110 -4.37 -15.00 -37.75
C GLU A 110 -4.84 -16.45 -37.93
N GLN A 111 -4.04 -17.41 -37.49
CA GLN A 111 -4.33 -18.85 -37.62
C GLN A 111 -5.27 -19.37 -36.52
N GLY A 112 -5.39 -18.64 -35.40
CA GLY A 112 -6.18 -19.06 -34.26
C GLY A 112 -5.51 -20.10 -33.36
N ASP A 113 -4.22 -20.33 -33.53
CA ASP A 113 -3.41 -21.31 -32.78
C ASP A 113 -2.91 -20.80 -31.42
N ALA A 114 -3.70 -19.92 -30.79
CA ALA A 114 -3.34 -19.30 -29.52
C ALA A 114 -3.30 -20.31 -28.36
N VAL A 115 -2.24 -20.24 -27.56
CA VAL A 115 -2.12 -20.98 -26.30
C VAL A 115 -2.45 -20.04 -25.14
N TYR A 116 -3.64 -20.17 -24.60
CA TYR A 116 -4.14 -19.31 -23.54
C TYR A 116 -3.53 -19.68 -22.19
N THR A 117 -2.71 -18.82 -21.63
CA THR A 117 -1.93 -19.09 -20.43
C THR A 117 -2.24 -18.11 -19.30
N ILE A 118 -2.57 -18.61 -18.13
CA ILE A 118 -2.63 -17.84 -16.88
C ILE A 118 -1.33 -18.05 -16.13
N VAL A 119 -0.78 -16.96 -15.60
CA VAL A 119 0.38 -16.95 -14.71
C VAL A 119 -0.06 -16.58 -13.31
N SER A 120 0.29 -17.40 -12.34
CA SER A 120 -0.01 -17.20 -10.92
C SER A 120 1.24 -17.30 -10.07
N THR A 121 1.21 -16.67 -8.90
CA THR A 121 2.23 -16.90 -7.87
C THR A 121 2.11 -18.34 -7.34
N ARG A 122 3.11 -18.80 -6.58
CA ARG A 122 3.07 -20.12 -5.94
C ARG A 122 1.92 -20.26 -4.92
N GLU A 123 1.45 -19.15 -4.38
CA GLU A 123 0.29 -19.06 -3.48
C GLU A 123 -1.05 -19.01 -4.23
N GLY A 124 -1.04 -19.15 -5.56
CA GLY A 124 -2.25 -19.18 -6.40
C GLY A 124 -2.82 -17.80 -6.73
N GLN A 125 -2.11 -16.70 -6.48
CA GLN A 125 -2.59 -15.37 -6.86
C GLN A 125 -2.40 -15.14 -8.35
N PRO A 126 -3.44 -14.80 -9.12
CA PRO A 126 -3.33 -14.51 -10.54
C PRO A 126 -2.52 -13.22 -10.76
N LYS A 127 -1.50 -13.30 -11.60
CA LYS A 127 -0.55 -12.22 -11.87
C LYS A 127 -0.75 -11.61 -13.25
N ASP A 128 -0.69 -12.43 -14.28
CA ASP A 128 -0.78 -12.04 -15.66
C ASP A 128 -1.47 -13.14 -16.50
N PHE A 129 -1.87 -12.81 -17.71
CA PHE A 129 -2.36 -13.78 -18.69
C PHE A 129 -1.90 -13.41 -20.10
N SER A 130 -1.87 -14.39 -21.00
CA SER A 130 -1.44 -14.20 -22.38
C SER A 130 -2.13 -15.19 -23.32
N PHE A 131 -2.13 -14.85 -24.60
CA PHE A 131 -2.49 -15.76 -25.71
C PHE A 131 -1.26 -16.52 -26.26
N LEU A 132 -0.11 -16.34 -25.62
CA LEU A 132 1.15 -17.02 -25.92
C LEU A 132 1.71 -17.67 -24.65
N PRO A 133 2.53 -18.73 -24.79
CA PRO A 133 3.34 -19.24 -23.69
C PRO A 133 4.25 -18.14 -23.16
N LEU A 134 4.43 -18.10 -21.84
CA LEU A 134 5.25 -17.08 -21.17
C LEU A 134 6.46 -17.74 -20.50
N HIS A 135 7.67 -17.33 -20.89
CA HIS A 135 8.94 -17.87 -20.40
C HIS A 135 9.69 -16.89 -19.50
N GLN A 136 9.35 -15.60 -19.56
CA GLN A 136 10.00 -14.53 -18.79
C GLN A 136 9.98 -14.74 -17.27
N TYR A 137 9.05 -15.53 -16.77
CA TYR A 137 8.90 -15.80 -15.33
C TYR A 137 9.73 -17.00 -14.84
N GLY A 138 10.27 -17.81 -15.76
CA GLY A 138 11.03 -19.01 -15.43
C GLY A 138 10.28 -19.92 -14.45
N THR A 139 10.95 -20.35 -13.39
CA THR A 139 10.39 -21.21 -12.33
C THR A 139 9.79 -20.45 -11.15
N LEU A 140 9.77 -19.11 -11.20
CA LEU A 140 9.29 -18.27 -10.11
C LEU A 140 7.75 -18.27 -10.02
N MET A 141 7.07 -18.50 -11.15
CA MET A 141 5.62 -18.48 -11.25
C MET A 141 5.10 -19.83 -11.75
N VAL A 142 3.82 -20.06 -11.53
CA VAL A 142 3.09 -21.23 -12.02
C VAL A 142 2.28 -20.79 -13.24
N THR A 143 2.44 -21.53 -14.36
CA THR A 143 1.68 -21.32 -15.58
C THR A 143 0.63 -22.41 -15.74
N LYS A 144 -0.59 -22.03 -16.16
CA LYS A 144 -1.71 -22.93 -16.43
C LYS A 144 -2.27 -22.61 -17.80
N GLU A 145 -2.36 -23.60 -18.67
CA GLU A 145 -3.01 -23.48 -19.97
C GLU A 145 -4.53 -23.59 -19.82
N MET A 146 -5.23 -22.81 -20.62
CA MET A 146 -6.69 -22.75 -20.63
C MET A 146 -7.23 -23.15 -22.00
N PRO A 147 -8.43 -23.77 -22.07
CA PRO A 147 -8.98 -24.31 -23.32
C PRO A 147 -9.46 -23.21 -24.29
N SER A 148 -9.71 -22.01 -23.82
CA SER A 148 -10.17 -20.88 -24.62
C SER A 148 -9.90 -19.54 -24.00
N ALA A 149 -9.96 -18.46 -24.78
CA ALA A 149 -9.86 -17.08 -24.31
C ALA A 149 -10.94 -16.74 -23.26
N CYS A 150 -12.19 -17.20 -23.50
CA CYS A 150 -13.27 -16.97 -22.53
C CYS A 150 -12.99 -17.64 -21.19
N ALA A 151 -12.61 -18.92 -21.20
CA ALA A 151 -12.27 -19.65 -19.98
C ALA A 151 -11.08 -19.01 -19.25
N LEU A 152 -10.08 -18.51 -19.98
CA LEU A 152 -8.95 -17.79 -19.42
C LEU A 152 -9.39 -16.50 -18.70
N LEU A 153 -10.20 -15.68 -19.36
CA LEU A 153 -10.66 -14.41 -18.78
C LEU A 153 -11.57 -14.64 -17.58
N ASP A 154 -12.50 -15.58 -17.65
CA ASP A 154 -13.39 -15.92 -16.54
C ASP A 154 -12.59 -16.39 -15.32
N GLU A 155 -11.68 -17.36 -15.49
CA GLU A 155 -10.85 -17.87 -14.40
C GLU A 155 -9.97 -16.77 -13.79
N PHE A 156 -9.29 -15.98 -14.64
CA PHE A 156 -8.39 -14.92 -14.18
C PHE A 156 -9.12 -13.85 -13.37
N PHE A 157 -10.22 -13.32 -13.92
CA PHE A 157 -10.96 -12.24 -13.27
C PHE A 157 -11.75 -12.73 -12.05
N ALA A 158 -12.36 -13.92 -12.10
CA ALA A 158 -13.04 -14.52 -10.94
C ALA A 158 -12.07 -14.74 -9.78
N SER A 159 -10.89 -15.30 -10.06
CA SER A 159 -9.86 -15.50 -9.02
C SER A 159 -9.36 -14.18 -8.46
N ARG A 160 -9.13 -13.17 -9.30
CA ARG A 160 -8.69 -11.83 -8.88
C ARG A 160 -9.74 -11.13 -8.01
N ASP A 161 -11.00 -11.19 -8.41
CA ASP A 161 -12.09 -10.59 -7.65
C ASP A 161 -12.32 -11.32 -6.32
N HIS A 162 -12.20 -12.63 -6.29
CA HIS A 162 -12.28 -13.41 -5.06
C HIS A 162 -11.19 -12.98 -4.08
N MET A 163 -9.93 -12.91 -4.53
CA MET A 163 -8.80 -12.47 -3.71
C MET A 163 -8.94 -11.02 -3.24
N ALA A 164 -9.44 -10.13 -4.09
CA ALA A 164 -9.69 -8.73 -3.73
C ALA A 164 -10.75 -8.62 -2.61
N ARG A 165 -11.84 -9.37 -2.70
CA ARG A 165 -12.88 -9.43 -1.65
C ARG A 165 -12.36 -10.00 -0.36
N LEU A 166 -11.55 -11.08 -0.40
CA LEU A 166 -10.91 -11.63 0.79
C LEU A 166 -10.00 -10.62 1.47
N LYS A 167 -9.16 -9.94 0.68
CA LYS A 167 -8.26 -8.91 1.19
C LYS A 167 -9.02 -7.74 1.81
N GLN A 168 -10.11 -7.30 1.19
CA GLN A 168 -10.96 -6.23 1.73
C GLN A 168 -11.57 -6.63 3.08
N ARG A 169 -12.17 -7.83 3.16
CA ARG A 169 -12.74 -8.34 4.43
C ARG A 169 -11.68 -8.48 5.52
N ALA A 170 -10.49 -8.95 5.17
CA ALA A 170 -9.38 -9.04 6.12
C ALA A 170 -8.96 -7.64 6.62
N ASN A 171 -8.87 -6.65 5.74
CA ASN A 171 -8.56 -5.28 6.12
C ASN A 171 -9.63 -4.67 7.03
N ASP A 172 -10.92 -4.88 6.72
CA ASP A 172 -12.03 -4.39 7.55
C ASP A 172 -11.95 -4.98 8.97
N LEU A 173 -11.66 -6.28 9.08
CA LEU A 173 -11.45 -6.94 10.36
C LEU A 173 -10.22 -6.39 11.11
N PHE A 174 -9.10 -6.17 10.41
CA PHE A 174 -7.89 -5.58 10.98
C PHE A 174 -8.15 -4.17 11.52
N HIS A 175 -8.86 -3.33 10.79
CA HIS A 175 -9.24 -1.99 11.24
C HIS A 175 -10.12 -2.04 12.49
N LEU A 176 -11.08 -2.95 12.54
CA LEU A 176 -11.95 -3.13 13.71
C LEU A 176 -11.13 -3.53 14.95
N LEU A 177 -10.20 -4.48 14.81
CA LEU A 177 -9.33 -4.92 15.89
C LEU A 177 -8.38 -3.79 16.33
N LEU A 178 -7.80 -3.06 15.39
CA LEU A 178 -6.91 -1.93 15.67
C LEU A 178 -7.64 -0.85 16.50
N HIS A 179 -8.81 -0.43 16.06
CA HIS A 179 -9.62 0.54 16.80
C HIS A 179 -10.04 0.06 18.19
N ALA A 180 -10.37 -1.23 18.32
CA ALA A 180 -10.67 -1.82 19.63
C ALA A 180 -9.44 -1.78 20.56
N THR A 181 -8.28 -2.13 20.05
CA THR A 181 -7.01 -2.11 20.80
C THR A 181 -6.65 -0.69 21.24
N GLU A 182 -6.69 0.29 20.32
CA GLU A 182 -6.42 1.70 20.64
C GLU A 182 -7.37 2.24 21.73
N ARG A 183 -8.66 1.89 21.64
CA ARG A 183 -9.64 2.31 22.65
C ARG A 183 -9.32 1.73 24.01
N ILE A 184 -8.94 0.44 24.08
CA ILE A 184 -8.55 -0.23 25.33
C ILE A 184 -7.27 0.40 25.89
N GLN A 185 -6.26 0.66 25.06
CA GLN A 185 -5.01 1.30 25.47
C GLN A 185 -5.23 2.70 26.06
N ARG A 186 -6.08 3.52 25.42
CA ARG A 186 -6.45 4.84 25.95
C ARG A 186 -7.15 4.72 27.31
N ARG A 187 -8.05 3.75 27.47
CA ARG A 187 -8.74 3.51 28.73
C ARG A 187 -7.78 3.06 29.84
N ILE A 188 -6.84 2.18 29.52
CA ILE A 188 -5.79 1.76 30.47
C ILE A 188 -4.96 2.97 30.89
N ALA A 189 -4.49 3.79 29.95
CA ALA A 189 -3.70 4.97 30.25
C ALA A 189 -4.44 5.95 31.18
N THR A 190 -5.72 6.22 30.90
CA THR A 190 -6.54 7.07 31.78
C THR A 190 -6.69 6.46 33.17
N GLN A 191 -7.02 5.17 33.27
CA GLN A 191 -7.18 4.50 34.56
C GLN A 191 -5.87 4.43 35.36
N SER A 192 -4.72 4.27 34.68
CA SER A 192 -3.41 4.30 35.34
C SER A 192 -3.11 5.69 35.91
N ALA A 193 -3.38 6.75 35.14
CA ALA A 193 -3.20 8.13 35.63
C ALA A 193 -4.14 8.46 36.80
N ASP A 194 -5.40 8.02 36.74
CA ASP A 194 -6.35 8.17 37.83
C ASP A 194 -5.90 7.43 39.10
N LEU A 195 -5.32 6.24 38.93
CA LEU A 195 -4.78 5.45 40.06
C LEU A 195 -3.57 6.14 40.69
N GLU A 196 -2.63 6.65 39.88
CA GLU A 196 -1.49 7.44 40.38
C GLU A 196 -1.95 8.68 41.16
N ALA A 197 -2.90 9.42 40.60
CA ALA A 197 -3.48 10.57 41.28
C ALA A 197 -4.20 10.22 42.61
N CYS A 198 -4.80 9.03 42.69
CA CYS A 198 -5.41 8.55 43.93
C CYS A 198 -4.35 8.18 44.97
N THR A 199 -3.26 7.51 44.59
CA THR A 199 -2.15 7.17 45.48
C THR A 199 -1.45 8.41 46.00
N GLU A 200 -1.19 9.42 45.16
CA GLU A 200 -0.63 10.70 45.58
C GLU A 200 -1.52 11.39 46.64
N LYS A 201 -2.85 11.39 46.41
CA LYS A 201 -3.81 11.96 47.38
C LYS A 201 -3.84 11.20 48.71
N GLU A 202 -3.71 9.88 48.68
CA GLU A 202 -3.60 9.08 49.90
C GLU A 202 -2.31 9.38 50.68
N ASP A 203 -1.18 9.52 49.97
CA ASP A 203 0.09 9.91 50.56
C ASP A 203 0.05 11.33 51.18
N ASP A 204 -0.58 12.27 50.50
CA ASP A 204 -0.75 13.63 51.00
C ASP A 204 -1.68 13.67 52.22
N ARG A 205 -2.77 12.89 52.20
CA ARG A 205 -3.63 12.73 53.37
C ARG A 205 -2.87 12.14 54.57
N ARG A 206 -2.05 11.09 54.34
CA ARG A 206 -1.19 10.47 55.37
C ARG A 206 -0.22 11.49 55.98
N LYS A 207 0.44 12.29 55.13
CA LYS A 207 1.34 13.39 55.60
C LYS A 207 0.57 14.44 56.41
N ALA A 208 -0.61 14.83 55.96
CA ALA A 208 -1.49 15.79 56.64
C ALA A 208 -1.92 15.27 58.04
N ASP A 209 -2.28 14.00 58.13
CA ASP A 209 -2.63 13.36 59.40
C ASP A 209 -1.43 13.28 60.35
N LEU A 210 -0.21 12.98 59.85
CA LEU A 210 1.03 12.99 60.63
C LEU A 210 1.37 14.38 61.17
N ILE A 211 1.21 15.43 60.34
CA ILE A 211 1.40 16.85 60.78
C ILE A 211 0.37 17.19 61.85
N SER A 212 -0.92 16.82 61.63
CA SER A 212 -2.00 17.12 62.56
C SER A 212 -1.82 16.49 63.93
N ALA A 213 -1.34 15.24 63.97
CA ALA A 213 -1.06 14.53 65.22
C ALA A 213 0.14 15.11 66.02
N ASN A 214 1.04 15.81 65.33
CA ASN A 214 2.30 16.35 65.94
C ASN A 214 2.34 17.90 65.97
N LEU A 215 1.20 18.59 65.88
CA LEU A 215 1.15 20.06 65.89
C LEU A 215 1.87 20.69 67.10
N TYR A 216 1.92 19.99 68.21
CA TYR A 216 2.58 20.46 69.45
C TYR A 216 4.11 20.52 69.34
N ARG A 217 4.72 19.83 68.36
CA ARG A 217 6.17 19.81 68.10
C ARG A 217 6.62 20.78 67.00
N LEU A 218 5.70 21.31 66.23
CA LEU A 218 5.99 22.11 65.06
C LEU A 218 5.77 23.59 65.28
N HIS A 219 6.66 24.43 64.75
CA HIS A 219 6.57 25.87 64.85
C HIS A 219 6.47 26.54 63.48
N LYS A 220 5.92 27.74 63.44
CA LYS A 220 5.89 28.55 62.27
C LYS A 220 7.33 28.90 61.84
N GLY A 221 7.70 28.58 60.57
CA GLY A 221 9.03 28.82 60.05
C GLY A 221 9.87 27.54 59.88
N ASP A 222 9.39 26.40 60.39
CA ASP A 222 10.04 25.11 60.15
C ASP A 222 9.95 24.78 58.65
N ALA A 223 11.07 24.36 58.06
CA ALA A 223 11.13 23.98 56.64
C ALA A 223 10.81 22.49 56.41
N GLU A 224 11.02 21.66 57.45
CA GLU A 224 10.81 20.22 57.41
C GLU A 224 10.28 19.72 58.75
N ALA A 225 9.44 18.70 58.72
CA ALA A 225 9.00 17.96 59.89
C ALA A 225 9.52 16.52 59.82
N VAL A 226 10.25 16.08 60.85
CA VAL A 226 10.69 14.70 61.01
C VAL A 226 9.74 14.04 62.00
N LEU A 227 8.83 13.20 61.49
CA LEU A 227 7.75 12.62 62.27
C LEU A 227 7.76 11.11 62.17
N GLU A 228 7.26 10.43 63.22
CA GLU A 228 7.07 8.98 63.21
C GLU A 228 5.80 8.62 62.48
N ASP A 229 5.91 7.70 61.52
CA ASP A 229 4.78 7.24 60.72
C ASP A 229 4.04 6.11 61.46
N PHE A 230 2.95 6.45 62.12
CA PHE A 230 2.12 5.49 62.86
C PHE A 230 1.22 4.59 62.00
N TYR A 231 1.24 4.79 60.68
CA TYR A 231 0.54 3.90 59.73
C TYR A 231 1.36 2.64 59.40
N GLU A 232 2.69 2.68 59.65
CA GLU A 232 3.58 1.54 59.46
C GLU A 232 3.85 0.80 60.77
N PRO A 233 3.93 -0.55 60.77
CA PRO A 233 4.14 -1.36 61.99
C PRO A 233 5.41 -1.00 62.78
N ASP A 234 6.48 -0.56 62.07
CA ASP A 234 7.79 -0.23 62.64
C ASP A 234 7.96 1.25 62.98
N CYS A 235 6.90 2.05 62.78
CA CYS A 235 6.89 3.51 62.99
C CYS A 235 8.12 4.22 62.41
N PRO A 236 8.47 4.05 61.15
CA PRO A 236 9.65 4.69 60.59
C PRO A 236 9.53 6.20 60.60
N THR A 237 10.66 6.89 60.71
CA THR A 237 10.70 8.35 60.64
C THR A 237 10.59 8.83 59.19
N VAL A 238 9.62 9.68 58.93
CA VAL A 238 9.37 10.29 57.60
C VAL A 238 9.65 11.78 57.67
N GLN A 239 10.39 12.31 56.69
CA GLN A 239 10.62 13.73 56.48
C GLN A 239 9.54 14.32 55.59
N ILE A 240 8.79 15.28 56.10
CA ILE A 240 7.72 15.98 55.41
C ILE A 240 8.14 17.44 55.20
N PRO A 241 8.25 17.89 53.93
CA PRO A 241 8.55 19.30 53.66
C PRO A 241 7.37 20.19 54.06
N LEU A 242 7.68 21.29 54.75
CA LEU A 242 6.69 22.26 55.20
C LEU A 242 6.88 23.61 54.48
N ASP A 243 5.78 24.32 54.27
CA ASP A 243 5.84 25.68 53.75
C ASP A 243 6.10 26.64 54.93
N VAL A 244 7.28 27.21 54.96
CA VAL A 244 7.77 28.13 56.03
C VAL A 244 6.88 29.37 56.25
N ARG A 245 6.05 29.70 55.26
CA ARG A 245 5.13 30.85 55.32
C ARG A 245 3.84 30.52 56.08
N LEU A 246 3.49 29.24 56.13
CA LEU A 246 2.24 28.74 56.72
C LEU A 246 2.46 28.35 58.19
N THR A 247 1.39 28.34 58.93
CA THR A 247 1.38 27.76 60.27
C THR A 247 1.24 26.23 60.20
N PRO A 248 1.68 25.45 61.22
CA PRO A 248 1.52 23.99 61.19
C PRO A 248 0.12 23.49 60.86
N PRO A 249 -0.98 24.04 61.39
CA PRO A 249 -2.34 23.66 60.98
C PRO A 249 -2.65 23.98 59.51
N GLN A 250 -2.08 25.06 58.97
CA GLN A 250 -2.27 25.42 57.55
C GLN A 250 -1.46 24.51 56.63
N ASN A 251 -0.29 24.02 57.05
CA ASN A 251 0.46 23.01 56.30
C ASN A 251 -0.28 21.66 56.21
N ALA A 252 -0.97 21.28 57.29
CA ALA A 252 -1.80 20.06 57.30
C ALA A 252 -3.06 20.16 56.40
N GLN A 253 -3.49 21.36 56.02
CA GLN A 253 -4.64 21.59 55.15
C GLN A 253 -4.25 21.82 53.68
N LYS A 254 -3.00 22.03 53.37
CA LYS A 254 -2.46 22.24 52.03
C LYS A 254 -2.21 20.93 51.27
#